data_8c22482983039dde460fccb2fbcf1b85
#
_entry.id   8c22482983039dde460fccb2fbcf1b85
#
_cell.length_a   1.000
_cell.length_b   1.000
_cell.length_c   1.000
_cell.angle_alpha   90.00
_cell.angle_beta   90.00
_cell.angle_gamma   90.00
#
_symmetry.space_group_name_H-M   'P 1'
#
loop_
_entity.id
_entity.type
_entity.pdbx_description
1 polymer ?
#
loop_
_entity_poly.entity_id
_entity_poly.type
_entity_poly.pdbx_seq_one_letter_code
_entity_poly.pdbx_strand_id
1 'polypeptide(L)'
;MAENIDVATLTAKPKAGPVAFLALLLAVIMFSGVFYKMGPGYEWLGAFDFSTIAGKFGSVGGTNFVGKGGVGARQGFLFALTLFAPVTLAVGLLAVFEHYGALAAAQVLLTPFLRPVLDIPGYTGLALVTDLQSTDAGAAISKSLYDHKLMNDWELVIMASWQYCGAGAVGNYFSTVSALFAFFLVPVWKPLAIILVMKFAAGFFVRVCLSALYRKDFRDGYCR
;
A
#
# COMPACT_ATOMS: atom_id res chain seq x y z
N MET A 1 -19.69 9.66 8.62
CA MET A 1 -19.83 11.03 8.09
C MET A 1 -19.02 11.09 6.82
N ALA A 2 -19.63 11.17 5.65
CA ALA A 2 -18.91 11.45 4.42
C ALA A 2 -18.55 12.93 4.46
N GLU A 3 -17.29 13.23 4.70
CA GLU A 3 -16.75 14.57 4.58
C GLU A 3 -16.91 14.99 3.12
N ASN A 4 -17.54 16.13 2.87
CA ASN A 4 -17.68 16.68 1.51
C ASN A 4 -16.28 17.04 1.00
N ILE A 5 -15.65 16.12 0.28
CA ILE A 5 -14.36 16.36 -0.34
C ILE A 5 -14.57 17.34 -1.49
N ASP A 6 -13.98 18.54 -1.38
CA ASP A 6 -14.11 19.60 -2.39
C ASP A 6 -13.46 19.18 -3.73
N VAL A 7 -14.15 19.51 -4.85
CA VAL A 7 -13.66 19.24 -6.21
C VAL A 7 -12.27 19.83 -6.44
N ALA A 8 -11.98 21.00 -5.84
CA ALA A 8 -10.68 21.65 -5.95
C ALA A 8 -9.54 20.78 -5.35
N THR A 9 -9.79 20.06 -4.25
CA THR A 9 -8.83 19.13 -3.65
C THR A 9 -8.62 17.87 -4.48
N LEU A 10 -9.67 17.38 -5.13
CA LEU A 10 -9.61 16.19 -5.99
C LEU A 10 -8.82 16.40 -7.29
N THR A 11 -8.88 17.62 -7.84
CA THR A 11 -8.22 17.97 -9.11
C THR A 11 -6.88 18.67 -8.93
N ALA A 12 -6.50 19.03 -7.70
CA ALA A 12 -5.25 19.69 -7.40
C ALA A 12 -4.05 18.86 -7.88
N LYS A 13 -3.11 19.51 -8.54
CA LYS A 13 -1.84 18.85 -8.88
C LYS A 13 -1.10 18.51 -7.58
N PRO A 14 -0.62 17.26 -7.43
CA PRO A 14 0.14 16.87 -6.25
C PRO A 14 1.38 17.75 -6.14
N LYS A 15 1.53 18.42 -5.00
CA LYS A 15 2.70 19.22 -4.68
C LYS A 15 3.51 18.47 -3.62
N ALA A 16 4.69 18.03 -4.01
CA ALA A 16 5.63 17.42 -3.07
C ALA A 16 6.92 18.23 -3.06
N GLY A 17 7.28 18.74 -1.90
CA GLY A 17 8.55 19.41 -1.69
C GLY A 17 9.69 18.41 -1.43
N PRO A 18 10.95 18.88 -1.35
CA PRO A 18 12.10 18.00 -1.12
C PRO A 18 11.98 17.20 0.19
N VAL A 19 11.34 17.75 1.21
CA VAL A 19 11.08 17.06 2.49
C VAL A 19 10.17 15.86 2.29
N ALA A 20 9.13 15.98 1.44
CA ALA A 20 8.20 14.88 1.15
C ALA A 20 8.91 13.73 0.40
N PHE A 21 9.79 14.05 -0.56
CA PHE A 21 10.60 13.02 -1.23
C PHE A 21 11.62 12.38 -0.29
N LEU A 22 12.22 13.14 0.63
CA LEU A 22 13.10 12.59 1.65
C LEU A 22 12.33 11.65 2.59
N ALA A 23 11.14 12.04 3.04
CA ALA A 23 10.27 11.21 3.87
C ALA A 23 9.88 9.91 3.16
N LEU A 24 9.53 9.99 1.87
CA LEU A 24 9.24 8.80 1.06
C LEU A 24 10.46 7.89 0.93
N LEU A 25 11.64 8.46 0.65
CA LEU A 25 12.89 7.71 0.56
C LEU A 25 13.21 6.99 1.87
N LEU A 26 13.09 7.68 3.00
CA LEU A 26 13.30 7.09 4.33
C LEU A 26 12.27 6.00 4.63
N ALA A 27 11.01 6.20 4.25
CA ALA A 27 9.97 5.17 4.37
C ALA A 27 10.33 3.93 3.54
N VAL A 28 10.70 4.12 2.27
CA VAL A 28 11.12 3.00 1.39
C VAL A 28 12.31 2.26 1.97
N ILE A 29 13.33 2.95 2.42
CA ILE A 29 14.52 2.33 3.03
C ILE A 29 14.12 1.54 4.29
N MET A 30 13.36 2.16 5.21
CA MET A 30 12.96 1.54 6.47
C MET A 30 12.10 0.29 6.26
N PHE A 31 11.17 0.31 5.30
CA PHE A 31 10.26 -0.80 5.04
C PHE A 31 10.75 -1.80 3.98
N SER A 32 11.89 -1.55 3.33
CA SER A 32 12.43 -2.43 2.28
C SER A 32 12.97 -3.75 2.79
N GLY A 33 13.41 -3.82 4.05
CA GLY A 33 14.13 -4.97 4.60
C GLY A 33 15.55 -5.12 4.03
N VAL A 34 16.09 -4.09 3.39
CA VAL A 34 17.45 -4.11 2.80
C VAL A 34 18.52 -4.30 3.88
N PHE A 35 18.31 -3.71 5.04
CA PHE A 35 19.25 -3.80 6.17
C PHE A 35 18.94 -4.96 7.13
N TYR A 36 17.95 -5.81 6.79
CA TYR A 36 17.60 -6.97 7.61
C TYR A 36 18.71 -8.02 7.56
N LYS A 37 19.23 -8.41 8.71
CA LYS A 37 20.30 -9.40 8.86
C LYS A 37 21.58 -9.03 8.09
N MET A 38 22.00 -7.78 8.17
CA MET A 38 23.29 -7.36 7.64
C MET A 38 24.43 -8.10 8.33
N GLY A 39 25.49 -8.39 7.58
CA GLY A 39 26.66 -9.12 8.08
C GLY A 39 27.46 -8.35 9.14
N PRO A 40 28.48 -9.00 9.73
CA PRO A 40 29.33 -8.42 10.78
C PRO A 40 29.88 -7.05 10.38
N GLY A 41 29.81 -6.08 11.28
CA GLY A 41 30.28 -4.70 11.06
C GLY A 41 29.22 -3.72 10.53
N TYR A 42 28.10 -4.20 10.00
CA TYR A 42 27.00 -3.37 9.50
C TYR A 42 25.70 -3.53 10.29
N GLU A 43 25.75 -4.18 11.45
CA GLU A 43 24.59 -4.49 12.28
C GLU A 43 23.83 -3.23 12.74
N TRP A 44 24.53 -2.10 12.91
CA TRP A 44 23.94 -0.82 13.29
C TRP A 44 22.94 -0.27 12.24
N LEU A 45 23.07 -0.66 10.96
CA LEU A 45 22.13 -0.31 9.90
C LEU A 45 20.75 -0.94 10.14
N GLY A 46 20.68 -2.02 10.89
CA GLY A 46 19.43 -2.62 11.32
C GLY A 46 18.52 -1.68 12.12
N ALA A 47 19.06 -0.61 12.72
CA ALA A 47 18.27 0.44 13.37
C ALA A 47 17.38 1.22 12.39
N PHE A 48 17.68 1.18 11.09
CA PHE A 48 16.90 1.80 10.03
C PHE A 48 16.07 0.78 9.23
N ASP A 49 15.83 -0.41 9.79
CA ASP A 49 15.06 -1.48 9.14
C ASP A 49 13.90 -1.92 10.02
N PHE A 50 12.68 -1.82 9.48
CA PHE A 50 11.46 -2.17 10.20
C PHE A 50 11.47 -3.63 10.69
N SER A 51 11.94 -4.57 9.87
CA SER A 51 11.95 -6.00 10.24
C SER A 51 12.91 -6.28 11.38
N THR A 52 14.02 -5.55 11.46
CA THR A 52 14.98 -5.63 12.56
C THR A 52 14.41 -5.01 13.83
N ILE A 53 13.79 -3.83 13.73
CA ILE A 53 13.19 -3.12 14.89
C ILE A 53 11.98 -3.88 15.43
N ALA A 54 11.09 -4.37 14.57
CA ALA A 54 9.94 -5.18 14.95
C ALA A 54 10.37 -6.49 15.62
N GLY A 55 11.51 -7.03 15.20
CA GLY A 55 12.15 -8.19 15.84
C GLY A 55 11.28 -9.44 15.86
N LYS A 56 11.56 -10.30 16.81
CA LYS A 56 10.82 -11.53 17.08
C LYS A 56 10.88 -11.86 18.56
N PHE A 57 9.85 -12.49 19.07
CA PHE A 57 9.90 -13.05 20.42
C PHE A 57 10.85 -14.23 20.48
N GLY A 58 11.64 -14.30 21.54
CA GLY A 58 12.43 -15.49 21.91
C GLY A 58 11.57 -16.53 22.62
N SER A 59 12.23 -17.55 23.18
CA SER A 59 11.61 -18.51 24.07
C SER A 59 11.84 -18.10 25.53
N VAL A 60 10.79 -18.15 26.33
CA VAL A 60 10.84 -17.88 27.76
C VAL A 60 10.34 -19.14 28.48
N GLY A 61 11.16 -19.72 29.34
CA GLY A 61 10.80 -20.94 30.09
C GLY A 61 10.42 -22.12 29.19
N GLY A 62 11.03 -22.24 28.01
CA GLY A 62 10.70 -23.28 27.04
C GLY A 62 9.44 -23.01 26.21
N THR A 63 8.73 -21.90 26.46
CA THR A 63 7.52 -21.53 25.75
C THR A 63 7.84 -20.59 24.59
N ASN A 64 7.35 -20.93 23.40
CA ASN A 64 7.46 -20.10 22.21
C ASN A 64 6.25 -19.16 22.12
N PHE A 65 6.47 -17.85 22.23
CA PHE A 65 5.42 -16.84 22.15
C PHE A 65 4.79 -16.70 20.76
N VAL A 66 5.45 -17.20 19.71
CA VAL A 66 4.84 -17.28 18.36
C VAL A 66 3.75 -18.35 18.31
N GLY A 67 3.66 -19.18 19.37
CA GLY A 67 2.64 -20.22 19.48
C GLY A 67 2.87 -21.41 18.55
N LYS A 68 4.09 -21.62 18.05
CA LYS A 68 4.41 -22.72 17.16
C LYS A 68 4.06 -24.07 17.79
N GLY A 69 3.22 -24.85 17.11
CA GLY A 69 2.75 -26.15 17.59
C GLY A 69 1.55 -26.10 18.56
N GLY A 70 1.02 -24.91 18.85
CA GLY A 70 -0.22 -24.76 19.61
C GLY A 70 -1.47 -24.98 18.76
N VAL A 71 -2.62 -25.14 19.43
CA VAL A 71 -3.93 -25.34 18.77
C VAL A 71 -5.03 -24.54 19.47
N GLY A 72 -6.09 -24.23 18.72
CA GLY A 72 -7.31 -23.62 19.26
C GLY A 72 -7.14 -22.17 19.71
N ALA A 73 -8.01 -21.73 20.64
CA ALA A 73 -8.11 -20.33 21.07
C ALA A 73 -6.82 -19.80 21.72
N ARG A 74 -6.09 -20.63 22.47
CA ARG A 74 -4.82 -20.22 23.07
C ARG A 74 -3.76 -19.89 22.02
N GLN A 75 -3.71 -20.66 20.94
CA GLN A 75 -2.84 -20.39 19.80
C GLN A 75 -3.20 -19.06 19.13
N GLY A 76 -4.48 -18.83 18.88
CA GLY A 76 -4.97 -17.57 18.31
C GLY A 76 -4.63 -16.36 19.17
N PHE A 77 -4.76 -16.48 20.50
CA PHE A 77 -4.40 -15.41 21.42
C PHE A 77 -2.89 -15.09 21.39
N LEU A 78 -2.03 -16.10 21.41
CA LEU A 78 -0.58 -15.93 21.31
C LEU A 78 -0.20 -15.30 19.95
N PHE A 79 -0.86 -15.73 18.87
CA PHE A 79 -0.68 -15.14 17.55
C PHE A 79 -1.07 -13.64 17.54
N ALA A 80 -2.21 -13.29 18.11
CA ALA A 80 -2.65 -11.90 18.22
C ALA A 80 -1.65 -11.04 19.02
N LEU A 81 -1.10 -11.57 20.13
CA LEU A 81 -0.04 -10.89 20.88
C LEU A 81 1.23 -10.66 20.04
N THR A 82 1.60 -11.61 19.18
CA THR A 82 2.77 -11.44 18.31
C THR A 82 2.56 -10.33 17.27
N LEU A 83 1.31 -10.06 16.89
CA LEU A 83 0.96 -8.99 15.95
C LEU A 83 0.98 -7.61 16.59
N PHE A 84 0.68 -7.50 17.87
CA PHE A 84 0.48 -6.22 18.54
C PHE A 84 1.67 -5.25 18.35
N ALA A 85 2.87 -5.68 18.68
CA ALA A 85 4.06 -4.82 18.62
C ALA A 85 4.42 -4.38 17.19
N PRO A 86 4.58 -5.29 16.21
CA PRO A 86 4.95 -4.87 14.85
C PRO A 86 3.83 -4.07 14.15
N VAL A 87 2.55 -4.38 14.41
CA VAL A 87 1.43 -3.62 13.84
C VAL A 87 1.40 -2.20 14.38
N THR A 88 1.50 -2.03 15.71
CA THR A 88 1.50 -0.70 16.32
C THR A 88 2.69 0.14 15.85
N LEU A 89 3.87 -0.46 15.75
CA LEU A 89 5.06 0.21 15.23
C LEU A 89 4.88 0.61 13.76
N ALA A 90 4.39 -0.30 12.92
CA ALA A 90 4.18 -0.03 11.49
C ALA A 90 3.18 1.11 11.27
N VAL A 91 2.03 1.06 11.94
CA VAL A 91 0.99 2.10 11.81
C VAL A 91 1.51 3.44 12.31
N GLY A 92 2.24 3.47 13.44
CA GLY A 92 2.85 4.69 13.95
C GLY A 92 3.87 5.29 13.00
N LEU A 93 4.77 4.48 12.42
CA LEU A 93 5.76 4.93 11.44
C LEU A 93 5.10 5.42 10.15
N LEU A 94 4.11 4.69 9.64
CA LEU A 94 3.36 5.11 8.45
C LEU A 94 2.68 6.46 8.68
N ALA A 95 2.06 6.69 9.84
CA ALA A 95 1.45 7.97 10.19
C ALA A 95 2.48 9.12 10.24
N VAL A 96 3.69 8.86 10.76
CA VAL A 96 4.78 9.84 10.75
C VAL A 96 5.20 10.18 9.31
N PHE A 97 5.43 9.19 8.46
CA PHE A 97 5.80 9.44 7.06
C PHE A 97 4.71 10.16 6.27
N GLU A 98 3.44 9.82 6.54
CA GLU A 98 2.28 10.52 5.97
C GLU A 98 2.26 12.00 6.38
N HIS A 99 2.49 12.29 7.66
CA HIS A 99 2.57 13.67 8.16
C HIS A 99 3.64 14.48 7.41
N TYR A 100 4.77 13.89 7.07
CA TYR A 100 5.83 14.54 6.27
C TYR A 100 5.58 14.51 4.76
N GLY A 101 4.41 14.05 4.31
CA GLY A 101 3.97 14.14 2.92
C GLY A 101 4.44 12.98 2.03
N ALA A 102 4.82 11.83 2.58
CA ALA A 102 5.27 10.67 1.80
C ALA A 102 4.20 10.20 0.79
N LEU A 103 2.90 10.29 1.15
CA LEU A 103 1.80 9.95 0.22
C LEU A 103 1.76 10.91 -0.98
N ALA A 104 1.93 12.21 -0.76
CA ALA A 104 1.97 13.19 -1.85
C ALA A 104 3.16 12.96 -2.79
N ALA A 105 4.33 12.60 -2.23
CA ALA A 105 5.50 12.24 -3.03
C ALA A 105 5.27 10.94 -3.82
N ALA A 106 4.65 9.93 -3.23
CA ALA A 106 4.27 8.69 -3.92
C ALA A 106 3.27 8.95 -5.06
N GLN A 107 2.29 9.85 -4.86
CA GLN A 107 1.36 10.27 -5.88
C GLN A 107 2.08 10.94 -7.07
N VAL A 108 3.02 11.84 -6.81
CA VAL A 108 3.82 12.49 -7.86
C VAL A 108 4.57 11.44 -8.70
N LEU A 109 5.16 10.43 -8.06
CA LEU A 109 5.89 9.37 -8.75
C LEU A 109 4.98 8.42 -9.54
N LEU A 110 3.78 8.14 -9.07
CA LEU A 110 2.84 7.22 -9.72
C LEU A 110 2.06 7.88 -10.86
N THR A 111 1.73 9.17 -10.75
CA THR A 111 0.92 9.92 -11.73
C THR A 111 1.35 9.71 -13.19
N PRO A 112 2.63 9.76 -13.57
CA PRO A 112 3.04 9.60 -14.96
C PRO A 112 2.74 8.20 -15.54
N PHE A 113 2.59 7.17 -14.70
CA PHE A 113 2.29 5.81 -15.14
C PHE A 113 0.79 5.54 -15.30
N LEU A 114 -0.07 6.35 -14.70
CA LEU A 114 -1.52 6.09 -14.66
C LEU A 114 -2.13 6.15 -16.05
N ARG A 115 -1.84 7.19 -16.81
CA ARG A 115 -2.39 7.38 -18.15
C ARG A 115 -1.91 6.34 -19.16
N PRO A 116 -0.60 6.07 -19.32
CA PRO A 116 -0.13 5.09 -20.31
C PRO A 116 -0.50 3.65 -19.94
N VAL A 117 -0.48 3.28 -18.66
CA VAL A 117 -0.72 1.90 -18.23
C VAL A 117 -2.20 1.61 -18.01
N LEU A 118 -2.89 2.48 -17.26
CA LEU A 118 -4.27 2.25 -16.82
C LEU A 118 -5.32 3.03 -17.62
N ASP A 119 -4.91 4.04 -18.40
CA ASP A 119 -5.82 4.93 -19.15
C ASP A 119 -6.78 5.72 -18.24
N ILE A 120 -6.30 6.10 -17.07
CA ILE A 120 -7.04 6.90 -16.10
C ILE A 120 -6.35 8.26 -15.89
N PRO A 121 -7.11 9.31 -15.53
CA PRO A 121 -6.57 10.65 -15.32
C PRO A 121 -5.53 10.70 -14.20
N GLY A 122 -4.53 11.59 -14.31
CA GLY A 122 -3.45 11.70 -13.32
C GLY A 122 -3.93 12.11 -11.91
N TYR A 123 -5.03 12.86 -11.79
CA TYR A 123 -5.58 13.26 -10.49
C TYR A 123 -6.20 12.08 -9.71
N THR A 124 -6.54 10.97 -10.35
CA THR A 124 -6.98 9.74 -9.68
C THR A 124 -5.86 9.10 -8.86
N GLY A 125 -4.61 9.53 -9.06
CA GLY A 125 -3.45 9.05 -8.32
C GLY A 125 -3.59 9.20 -6.81
N LEU A 126 -4.30 10.22 -6.33
CA LEU A 126 -4.61 10.36 -4.90
C LEU A 126 -5.40 9.16 -4.38
N ALA A 127 -6.47 8.76 -5.05
CA ALA A 127 -7.28 7.62 -4.64
C ALA A 127 -6.48 6.31 -4.66
N LEU A 128 -5.63 6.12 -5.67
CA LEU A 128 -4.81 4.91 -5.79
C LEU A 128 -3.75 4.81 -4.70
N VAL A 129 -3.05 5.91 -4.41
CA VAL A 129 -2.02 5.92 -3.35
C VAL A 129 -2.64 5.77 -1.97
N THR A 130 -3.77 6.43 -1.73
CA THR A 130 -4.52 6.28 -0.46
C THR A 130 -5.03 4.85 -0.29
N ASP A 131 -5.48 4.19 -1.38
CA ASP A 131 -5.91 2.79 -1.34
C ASP A 131 -4.77 1.83 -0.92
N LEU A 132 -3.52 2.12 -1.26
CA LEU A 132 -2.39 1.29 -0.81
C LEU A 132 -2.27 1.24 0.70
N GLN A 133 -2.69 2.28 1.41
CA GLN A 133 -2.67 2.36 2.87
C GLN A 133 -4.02 1.97 3.48
N SER A 134 -5.12 2.50 2.94
CA SER A 134 -6.48 2.32 3.45
C SER A 134 -7.47 2.15 2.30
N THR A 135 -8.04 0.96 2.18
CA THR A 135 -9.03 0.63 1.17
C THR A 135 -10.26 1.53 1.25
N ASP A 136 -10.76 1.76 2.46
CA ASP A 136 -11.97 2.56 2.68
C ASP A 136 -11.77 4.01 2.27
N ALA A 137 -10.62 4.59 2.62
CA ALA A 137 -10.27 5.95 2.23
C ALA A 137 -10.07 6.08 0.71
N GLY A 138 -9.40 5.12 0.08
CA GLY A 138 -9.25 5.06 -1.37
C GLY A 138 -10.59 4.95 -2.09
N ALA A 139 -11.49 4.09 -1.61
CA ALA A 139 -12.83 3.93 -2.16
C ALA A 139 -13.69 5.20 -2.00
N ALA A 140 -13.60 5.88 -0.86
CA ALA A 140 -14.33 7.13 -0.63
C ALA A 140 -13.89 8.23 -1.60
N ILE A 141 -12.58 8.36 -1.86
CA ILE A 141 -12.06 9.31 -2.85
C ILE A 141 -12.51 8.91 -4.26
N SER A 142 -12.47 7.63 -4.62
CA SER A 142 -12.93 7.13 -5.93
C SER A 142 -14.41 7.45 -6.15
N LYS A 143 -15.24 7.19 -5.15
CA LYS A 143 -16.66 7.55 -5.18
C LYS A 143 -16.85 9.05 -5.36
N SER A 144 -16.11 9.87 -4.63
CA SER A 144 -16.20 11.32 -4.74
C SER A 144 -15.82 11.83 -6.14
N LEU A 145 -14.75 11.28 -6.75
CA LEU A 145 -14.36 11.58 -8.12
C LEU A 145 -15.48 11.25 -9.13
N TYR A 146 -16.13 10.11 -8.96
CA TYR A 146 -17.21 9.67 -9.81
C TYR A 146 -18.48 10.55 -9.65
N ASP A 147 -18.89 10.82 -8.41
CA ASP A 147 -20.07 11.65 -8.10
C ASP A 147 -19.92 13.08 -8.65
N HIS A 148 -18.69 13.62 -8.65
CA HIS A 148 -18.39 14.94 -9.23
C HIS A 148 -18.15 14.92 -10.75
N LYS A 149 -18.40 13.79 -11.44
CA LYS A 149 -18.21 13.64 -12.89
C LYS A 149 -16.78 13.88 -13.37
N LEU A 150 -15.79 13.71 -12.48
CA LEU A 150 -14.36 13.78 -12.80
C LEU A 150 -13.83 12.49 -13.38
N MET A 151 -14.61 11.40 -13.29
CA MET A 151 -14.28 10.07 -13.77
C MET A 151 -15.50 9.45 -14.42
N ASN A 152 -15.31 8.77 -15.55
CA ASN A 152 -16.37 8.05 -16.24
C ASN A 152 -16.45 6.58 -15.81
N ASP A 153 -17.47 5.85 -16.29
CA ASP A 153 -17.69 4.44 -15.93
C ASP A 153 -16.53 3.53 -16.32
N TRP A 154 -15.90 3.77 -17.47
CA TRP A 154 -14.73 3.05 -17.94
C TRP A 154 -13.55 3.20 -17.00
N GLU A 155 -13.22 4.43 -16.65
CA GLU A 155 -12.14 4.76 -15.74
C GLU A 155 -12.42 4.22 -14.32
N LEU A 156 -13.69 4.27 -13.88
CA LEU A 156 -14.12 3.74 -12.60
C LEU A 156 -13.91 2.23 -12.51
N VAL A 157 -14.28 1.47 -13.55
CA VAL A 157 -14.10 0.00 -13.56
C VAL A 157 -12.63 -0.38 -13.52
N ILE A 158 -11.76 0.29 -14.29
CA ILE A 158 -10.32 0.05 -14.27
C ILE A 158 -9.75 0.39 -12.88
N MET A 159 -10.13 1.53 -12.33
CA MET A 159 -9.66 1.98 -11.02
C MET A 159 -10.12 1.05 -9.89
N ALA A 160 -11.39 0.67 -9.87
CA ALA A 160 -11.95 -0.27 -8.89
C ALA A 160 -11.25 -1.64 -8.97
N SER A 161 -10.96 -2.11 -10.18
CA SER A 161 -10.24 -3.37 -10.38
C SER A 161 -8.80 -3.29 -9.84
N TRP A 162 -8.12 -2.19 -10.09
CA TRP A 162 -6.78 -1.95 -9.54
C TRP A 162 -6.81 -1.88 -8.02
N GLN A 163 -7.78 -1.18 -7.43
CA GLN A 163 -7.94 -1.07 -5.98
C GLN A 163 -8.24 -2.42 -5.35
N TYR A 164 -9.18 -3.18 -5.91
CA TYR A 164 -9.57 -4.49 -5.40
C TYR A 164 -8.44 -5.52 -5.45
N CYS A 165 -7.57 -5.45 -6.47
CA CYS A 165 -6.41 -6.31 -6.59
C CYS A 165 -5.33 -5.94 -5.57
N GLY A 166 -5.42 -6.45 -4.36
CA GLY A 166 -4.52 -6.14 -3.25
C GLY A 166 -4.89 -4.82 -2.56
N ALA A 167 -6.13 -4.73 -2.12
CA ALA A 167 -6.65 -3.60 -1.37
C ALA A 167 -5.86 -3.37 -0.06
N GLY A 168 -5.52 -2.11 0.22
CA GLY A 168 -4.70 -1.77 1.38
C GLY A 168 -3.33 -2.45 1.39
N ALA A 169 -2.74 -2.70 0.21
CA ALA A 169 -1.57 -3.58 0.07
C ALA A 169 -0.41 -3.20 0.99
N VAL A 170 -0.06 -1.92 1.08
CA VAL A 170 1.05 -1.44 1.93
C VAL A 170 0.63 -1.51 3.40
N GLY A 171 -0.55 -1.00 3.74
CA GLY A 171 -1.08 -1.03 5.10
C GLY A 171 -1.15 -2.46 5.65
N ASN A 172 -1.78 -3.38 4.92
CA ASN A 172 -1.91 -4.78 5.32
C ASN A 172 -0.57 -5.52 5.35
N TYR A 173 0.34 -5.21 4.42
CA TYR A 173 1.65 -5.85 4.36
C TYR A 173 2.48 -5.54 5.60
N PHE A 174 2.52 -4.28 6.02
CA PHE A 174 3.30 -3.89 7.20
C PHE A 174 2.54 -4.04 8.52
N SER A 175 1.21 -4.14 8.51
CA SER A 175 0.45 -4.51 9.70
C SER A 175 0.38 -6.04 9.88
N THR A 176 -0.49 -6.70 9.12
CA THR A 176 -0.81 -8.12 9.33
C THR A 176 0.33 -9.06 8.92
N VAL A 177 0.94 -8.84 7.75
CA VAL A 177 1.98 -9.72 7.22
C VAL A 177 3.32 -9.51 7.93
N SER A 178 3.51 -8.37 8.62
CA SER A 178 4.76 -8.08 9.34
C SER A 178 5.11 -9.12 10.41
N ALA A 179 4.13 -9.78 11.01
CA ALA A 179 4.36 -10.89 11.94
C ALA A 179 5.09 -12.08 11.30
N LEU A 180 4.98 -12.24 10.00
CA LEU A 180 5.60 -13.31 9.22
C LEU A 180 6.98 -12.94 8.68
N PHE A 181 7.41 -11.68 8.75
CA PHE A 181 8.68 -11.23 8.19
C PHE A 181 9.89 -11.99 8.73
N ALA A 182 9.84 -12.40 10.01
CA ALA A 182 10.90 -13.21 10.62
C ALA A 182 11.05 -14.61 9.97
N PHE A 183 10.02 -15.09 9.28
CA PHE A 183 9.98 -16.40 8.63
C PHE A 183 10.22 -16.32 7.12
N PHE A 184 10.31 -15.12 6.55
CA PHE A 184 10.55 -14.96 5.13
C PHE A 184 11.93 -15.48 4.74
N LEU A 185 11.98 -16.29 3.69
CA LEU A 185 13.21 -16.79 3.08
C LEU A 185 13.81 -15.80 2.08
N VAL A 186 13.06 -14.74 1.76
CA VAL A 186 13.46 -13.69 0.82
C VAL A 186 13.35 -12.32 1.50
N PRO A 187 14.09 -11.30 1.05
CA PRO A 187 13.95 -9.94 1.55
C PRO A 187 12.52 -9.42 1.45
N VAL A 188 12.08 -8.70 2.47
CA VAL A 188 10.69 -8.21 2.65
C VAL A 188 10.19 -7.39 1.44
N TRP A 189 11.06 -6.63 0.79
CA TRP A 189 10.67 -5.81 -0.36
C TRP A 189 10.27 -6.64 -1.60
N LYS A 190 10.80 -7.88 -1.79
CA LYS A 190 10.53 -8.69 -2.98
C LYS A 190 9.05 -9.07 -3.12
N PRO A 191 8.40 -9.68 -2.11
CA PRO A 191 6.97 -9.99 -2.22
C PRO A 191 6.12 -8.71 -2.40
N LEU A 192 6.45 -7.62 -1.72
CA LEU A 192 5.75 -6.35 -1.89
C LEU A 192 5.87 -5.82 -3.32
N ALA A 193 7.07 -5.84 -3.90
CA ALA A 193 7.28 -5.43 -5.28
C ALA A 193 6.47 -6.28 -6.26
N ILE A 194 6.40 -7.61 -6.06
CA ILE A 194 5.58 -8.51 -6.87
C ILE A 194 4.10 -8.14 -6.75
N ILE A 195 3.60 -7.90 -5.53
CA ILE A 195 2.20 -7.48 -5.30
C ILE A 195 1.90 -6.18 -6.07
N LEU A 196 2.77 -5.18 -6.00
CA LEU A 196 2.59 -3.92 -6.71
C LEU A 196 2.61 -4.10 -8.23
N VAL A 197 3.54 -4.89 -8.77
CA VAL A 197 3.59 -5.20 -10.20
C VAL A 197 2.32 -5.92 -10.63
N MET A 198 1.86 -6.92 -9.88
CA MET A 198 0.63 -7.65 -10.20
C MET A 198 -0.62 -6.76 -10.11
N LYS A 199 -0.64 -5.78 -9.22
CA LYS A 199 -1.70 -4.77 -9.12
C LYS A 199 -1.84 -3.96 -10.41
N PHE A 200 -0.71 -3.49 -10.97
CA PHE A 200 -0.69 -2.81 -12.26
C PHE A 200 -1.03 -3.73 -13.43
N ALA A 201 -0.54 -4.97 -13.42
CA ALA A 201 -0.86 -5.98 -14.43
C ALA A 201 -2.36 -6.30 -14.46
N ALA A 202 -3.01 -6.41 -13.29
CA ALA A 202 -4.45 -6.66 -13.20
C ALA A 202 -5.27 -5.48 -13.74
N GLY A 203 -4.93 -4.24 -13.37
CA GLY A 203 -5.58 -3.05 -13.93
C GLY A 203 -5.40 -2.95 -15.46
N PHE A 204 -4.20 -3.21 -15.95
CA PHE A 204 -3.92 -3.26 -17.39
C PHE A 204 -4.71 -4.37 -18.09
N PHE A 205 -4.78 -5.57 -17.51
CA PHE A 205 -5.57 -6.68 -18.03
C PHE A 205 -7.05 -6.30 -18.15
N VAL A 206 -7.63 -5.69 -17.13
CA VAL A 206 -9.03 -5.22 -17.19
C VAL A 206 -9.21 -4.17 -18.27
N ARG A 207 -8.31 -3.21 -18.42
CA ARG A 207 -8.32 -2.25 -19.53
C ARG A 207 -8.36 -2.94 -20.89
N VAL A 208 -7.52 -3.96 -21.10
CA VAL A 208 -7.50 -4.75 -22.36
C VAL A 208 -8.82 -5.48 -22.55
N CYS A 209 -9.34 -6.14 -21.52
CA CYS A 209 -10.64 -6.83 -21.58
C CYS A 209 -11.79 -5.87 -21.95
N LEU A 210 -11.84 -4.72 -21.30
CA LEU A 210 -12.85 -3.71 -21.58
C LEU A 210 -12.74 -3.24 -23.03
N SER A 211 -11.54 -2.93 -23.52
CA SER A 211 -11.32 -2.46 -24.89
C SER A 211 -11.61 -3.52 -25.95
N ALA A 212 -11.40 -4.80 -25.65
CA ALA A 212 -11.61 -5.90 -26.59
C ALA A 212 -13.07 -6.40 -26.60
N LEU A 213 -13.68 -6.56 -25.42
CA LEU A 213 -14.96 -7.25 -25.27
C LEU A 213 -16.13 -6.30 -25.00
N TYR A 214 -15.90 -5.23 -24.25
CA TYR A 214 -16.96 -4.36 -23.71
C TYR A 214 -16.95 -2.94 -24.28
N ARG A 215 -16.21 -2.71 -25.35
CA ARG A 215 -16.08 -1.38 -25.98
C ARG A 215 -17.42 -0.73 -26.35
N LYS A 216 -18.41 -1.55 -26.71
CA LYS A 216 -19.75 -1.06 -27.10
C LYS A 216 -20.55 -0.54 -25.91
N ASP A 217 -20.35 -1.13 -24.73
CA ASP A 217 -21.11 -0.82 -23.52
C ASP A 217 -20.66 0.51 -22.89
N PHE A 218 -19.40 0.91 -23.18
CA PHE A 218 -18.77 2.13 -22.66
C PHE A 218 -18.54 3.20 -23.74
N ARG A 219 -19.26 3.13 -24.88
CA ARG A 219 -19.01 3.93 -26.07
C ARG A 219 -19.06 5.44 -25.81
N ASP A 220 -19.93 5.90 -24.93
CA ASP A 220 -20.10 7.32 -24.61
C ASP A 220 -19.01 7.86 -23.64
N GLY A 221 -18.32 6.98 -22.91
CA GLY A 221 -17.21 7.31 -22.02
C GLY A 221 -15.82 7.25 -22.65
N TYR A 222 -15.68 6.54 -23.79
CA TYR A 222 -14.38 6.32 -24.44
C TYR A 222 -13.93 7.49 -25.35
N CYS A 223 -14.83 8.40 -25.68
CA CYS A 223 -14.61 9.52 -26.61
C CYS A 223 -14.31 10.86 -25.92
N ARG A 224 -13.77 10.89 -24.71
CA ARG A 224 -13.34 12.14 -24.07
C ARG A 224 -11.84 12.21 -23.85
#